data_f98cf6d53002d8f79273b66246abfb48
#
_entry.id   f98cf6d53002d8f79273b66246abfb48
#
_cell.length_a   1.000
_cell.length_b   1.000
_cell.length_c   1.000
_cell.angle_alpha   90.00
_cell.angle_beta   90.00
_cell.angle_gamma   90.00
#
_symmetry.space_group_name_H-M   'P 1'
#
loop_
_entity.id
_entity.type
_entity.pdbx_description
1 polymer ?
#
loop_
_entity_poly.entity_id
_entity_poly.type
_entity_poly.pdbx_seq_one_letter_code
_entity_poly.pdbx_strand_id
1 'polypeptide(L)'
;DRNAYMLTGPLATRGYDWWWHSLTGFDAVTNEPRSFFIEYFSINPGLGGSTPILGQLPSNREAGIRPSYGMLNAGCWGPEPTQLHNYVASDDCSFDTHHLDVRIGDATVTESHLAGSVSVSADQAASHPEWMSDNGSMSWDLTAKKQLSYSVGYGADALFRTTRAFQMFWHVAGIKTEYSGEIDFNGRRFTVEPETSSGYQDKNWGQDYTNPWVW
;
A
#
# COMPACT_ATOMS: atom_id res chain seq x y z
N ASP A 1 -15.84 7.07 7.27
CA ASP A 1 -15.41 5.71 6.95
C ASP A 1 -14.00 5.48 7.50
N ARG A 2 -13.71 4.28 8.00
CA ARG A 2 -12.38 3.93 8.52
C ARG A 2 -11.36 3.61 7.44
N ASN A 3 -11.83 3.31 6.24
CA ASN A 3 -11.00 3.12 5.06
C ASN A 3 -10.63 4.44 4.37
N ALA A 4 -11.30 5.55 4.69
CA ALA A 4 -11.01 6.84 4.11
C ALA A 4 -9.62 7.36 4.52
N TYR A 5 -9.09 8.30 3.77
CA TYR A 5 -7.79 8.91 4.03
C TYR A 5 -7.77 9.70 5.34
N MET A 6 -6.73 9.52 6.15
CA MET A 6 -6.64 10.05 7.51
C MET A 6 -5.62 11.19 7.67
N LEU A 7 -4.78 11.47 6.67
CA LEU A 7 -3.71 12.48 6.81
C LEU A 7 -4.23 13.90 6.58
N THR A 8 -5.07 14.35 7.47
CA THR A 8 -5.60 15.74 7.50
C THR A 8 -5.09 16.51 8.72
N GLY A 9 -5.12 17.82 8.65
CA GLY A 9 -4.66 18.68 9.74
C GLY A 9 -3.20 18.40 10.13
N PRO A 10 -2.88 18.18 11.41
CA PRO A 10 -1.50 17.91 11.84
C PRO A 10 -0.87 16.65 11.25
N LEU A 11 -1.67 15.64 10.87
CA LEU A 11 -1.16 14.42 10.26
C LEU A 11 -0.67 14.64 8.82
N ALA A 12 -1.13 15.67 8.13
CA ALA A 12 -0.67 15.98 6.78
C ALA A 12 0.86 16.22 6.69
N THR A 13 1.49 16.66 7.79
CA THR A 13 2.94 16.91 7.82
C THR A 13 3.73 15.96 8.71
N ARG A 14 3.06 15.01 9.37
CA ARG A 14 3.71 14.11 10.31
C ARG A 14 3.03 12.74 10.43
N GLY A 15 2.30 12.35 9.41
CA GLY A 15 1.54 11.12 9.42
C GLY A 15 1.85 10.24 8.22
N TYR A 16 1.48 8.99 8.37
CA TYR A 16 1.46 8.01 7.30
C TYR A 16 0.09 7.33 7.26
N ASP A 17 -0.27 6.82 6.08
CA ASP A 17 -1.50 6.08 5.83
C ASP A 17 -1.24 5.03 4.76
N TRP A 18 -1.67 3.78 4.96
CA TRP A 18 -1.54 2.75 3.95
C TRP A 18 -2.75 1.84 3.86
N TRP A 19 -2.96 1.28 2.68
CA TRP A 19 -3.95 0.24 2.39
C TRP A 19 -3.20 -0.97 1.85
N TRP A 20 -3.29 -2.05 2.57
CA TRP A 20 -2.64 -3.32 2.26
C TRP A 20 -3.64 -4.33 1.73
N HIS A 21 -3.27 -5.00 0.65
CA HIS A 21 -4.00 -6.09 0.05
C HIS A 21 -3.07 -7.28 -0.11
N SER A 22 -3.53 -8.48 0.27
CA SER A 22 -2.83 -9.72 -0.04
C SER A 22 -3.81 -10.77 -0.55
N LEU A 23 -3.37 -11.55 -1.52
CA LEU A 23 -4.21 -12.53 -2.19
C LEU A 23 -3.40 -13.62 -2.86
N THR A 24 -4.08 -14.73 -3.22
CA THR A 24 -3.49 -15.82 -4.00
C THR A 24 -4.00 -15.74 -5.44
N GLY A 25 -3.10 -15.73 -6.40
CA GLY A 25 -3.40 -15.91 -7.81
C GLY A 25 -2.88 -17.26 -8.29
N PHE A 26 -3.43 -17.75 -9.37
CA PHE A 26 -3.05 -19.03 -10.00
C PHE A 26 -2.50 -18.77 -11.41
N ASP A 27 -1.32 -19.28 -11.71
CA ASP A 27 -0.72 -19.16 -13.03
C ASP A 27 -1.67 -19.69 -14.10
N ALA A 28 -1.96 -18.88 -15.12
CA ALA A 28 -2.95 -19.19 -16.14
C ALA A 28 -2.58 -20.39 -17.03
N VAL A 29 -1.31 -20.83 -17.00
CA VAL A 29 -0.80 -21.94 -17.80
C VAL A 29 -0.58 -23.20 -16.95
N THR A 30 0.09 -23.05 -15.80
CA THR A 30 0.47 -24.19 -14.95
C THR A 30 -0.51 -24.45 -13.82
N ASN A 31 -1.39 -23.51 -13.53
CA ASN A 31 -2.32 -23.51 -12.39
C ASN A 31 -1.61 -23.59 -11.02
N GLU A 32 -0.34 -23.19 -10.95
CA GLU A 32 0.42 -23.12 -9.70
C GLU A 32 0.02 -21.88 -8.91
N PRO A 33 -0.22 -21.98 -7.61
CA PRO A 33 -0.57 -20.84 -6.77
C PRO A 33 0.65 -19.96 -6.50
N ARG A 34 0.43 -18.64 -6.42
CA ARG A 34 1.38 -17.67 -5.92
C ARG A 34 0.68 -16.62 -5.06
N SER A 35 1.31 -16.28 -3.94
CA SER A 35 0.80 -15.24 -3.05
C SER A 35 1.37 -13.89 -3.43
N PHE A 36 0.48 -12.91 -3.62
CA PHE A 36 0.79 -11.53 -4.00
C PHE A 36 0.40 -10.56 -2.89
N PHE A 37 1.06 -9.40 -2.90
CA PHE A 37 0.67 -8.25 -2.09
C PHE A 37 0.70 -6.97 -2.91
N ILE A 38 -0.14 -6.02 -2.53
CA ILE A 38 -0.24 -4.68 -3.11
C ILE A 38 -0.50 -3.71 -1.97
N GLU A 39 0.34 -2.69 -1.87
CA GLU A 39 0.22 -1.63 -0.88
C GLU A 39 0.16 -0.27 -1.56
N TYR A 40 -0.82 0.52 -1.16
CA TYR A 40 -0.92 1.93 -1.45
C TYR A 40 -0.52 2.70 -0.18
N PHE A 41 0.49 3.53 -0.27
CA PHE A 41 1.08 4.20 0.89
C PHE A 41 1.22 5.69 0.66
N SER A 42 0.98 6.49 1.69
CA SER A 42 1.21 7.94 1.69
C SER A 42 1.88 8.37 2.99
N ILE A 43 2.83 9.29 2.89
CA ILE A 43 3.52 9.85 4.06
C ILE A 43 3.71 11.36 3.90
N ASN A 44 3.36 12.12 4.96
CA ASN A 44 3.58 13.55 5.10
C ASN A 44 3.20 14.38 3.85
N PRO A 45 2.02 14.22 3.25
CA PRO A 45 1.66 14.84 1.98
C PRO A 45 1.78 16.36 1.99
N GLY A 46 1.61 16.99 3.16
CA GLY A 46 1.74 18.43 3.32
C GLY A 46 3.17 18.98 3.32
N LEU A 47 4.19 18.14 3.23
CA LEU A 47 5.60 18.52 3.08
C LEU A 47 6.11 18.37 1.66
N GLY A 48 5.38 17.64 0.80
CA GLY A 48 5.79 17.31 -0.55
C GLY A 48 5.32 18.32 -1.58
N GLY A 49 5.61 18.01 -2.84
CA GLY A 49 5.28 18.78 -4.01
C GLY A 49 5.45 17.92 -5.27
N SER A 50 6.06 18.49 -6.31
CA SER A 50 6.20 17.87 -7.63
C SER A 50 7.29 16.80 -7.76
N THR A 51 7.99 16.47 -6.67
CA THR A 51 9.00 15.40 -6.62
C THR A 51 8.89 14.65 -5.30
N PRO A 52 9.12 13.31 -5.28
CA PRO A 52 9.17 12.55 -4.04
C PRO A 52 10.35 13.01 -3.15
N ILE A 53 10.11 13.19 -1.88
CA ILE A 53 11.14 13.48 -0.87
C ILE A 53 11.46 12.18 -0.14
N LEU A 54 12.59 11.56 -0.46
CA LEU A 54 13.01 10.28 0.11
C LEU A 54 13.82 10.52 1.39
N GLY A 55 13.21 10.33 2.56
CA GLY A 55 13.84 10.53 3.85
C GLY A 55 14.98 9.54 4.16
N GLN A 56 15.02 8.39 3.47
CA GLN A 56 16.08 7.39 3.58
C GLN A 56 17.40 7.78 2.89
N LEU A 57 17.38 8.78 2.00
CA LEU A 57 18.62 9.30 1.44
C LEU A 57 19.57 9.81 2.53
N PRO A 58 20.87 9.45 2.52
CA PRO A 58 21.83 9.87 3.55
C PRO A 58 21.84 11.38 3.77
N SER A 59 21.85 12.17 2.70
CA SER A 59 21.81 13.64 2.77
C SER A 59 20.55 14.18 3.44
N ASN A 60 19.40 13.59 3.15
CA ASN A 60 18.13 14.00 3.74
C ASN A 60 18.07 13.62 5.22
N ARG A 61 18.58 12.43 5.56
CA ARG A 61 18.65 11.98 6.95
C ARG A 61 19.56 12.88 7.79
N GLU A 62 20.74 13.25 7.29
CA GLU A 62 21.67 14.15 7.96
C GLU A 62 21.08 15.56 8.13
N ALA A 63 20.33 16.04 7.15
CA ALA A 63 19.67 17.33 7.19
C ALA A 63 18.36 17.32 8.01
N GLY A 64 17.92 16.17 8.52
CA GLY A 64 16.64 16.03 9.23
C GLY A 64 15.41 16.25 8.33
N ILE A 65 15.55 16.07 7.02
CA ILE A 65 14.46 16.23 6.05
C ILE A 65 13.53 15.02 6.17
N ARG A 66 12.27 15.32 6.40
CA ARG A 66 11.22 14.29 6.55
C ARG A 66 10.74 13.82 5.17
N PRO A 67 10.44 12.51 5.03
CA PRO A 67 9.91 11.98 3.77
C PRO A 67 8.56 12.58 3.42
N SER A 68 8.30 12.72 2.11
CA SER A 68 6.97 13.06 1.60
C SER A 68 6.79 12.47 0.22
N TYR A 69 5.91 11.48 0.10
CA TYR A 69 5.60 10.81 -1.16
C TYR A 69 4.33 9.95 -1.05
N GLY A 70 3.76 9.60 -2.18
CA GLY A 70 2.96 8.39 -2.36
C GLY A 70 3.84 7.24 -2.81
N MET A 71 3.51 6.01 -2.45
CA MET A 71 4.27 4.83 -2.87
C MET A 71 3.32 3.69 -3.20
N LEU A 72 3.64 2.99 -4.27
CA LEU A 72 3.12 1.66 -4.55
C LEU A 72 4.20 0.65 -4.18
N ASN A 73 3.81 -0.33 -3.39
CA ASN A 73 4.63 -1.48 -3.07
C ASN A 73 3.87 -2.73 -3.50
N ALA A 74 4.41 -3.48 -4.44
CA ALA A 74 3.75 -4.66 -4.97
C ALA A 74 4.75 -5.78 -5.19
N GLY A 75 4.30 -7.02 -5.08
CA GLY A 75 5.19 -8.16 -5.26
C GLY A 75 4.57 -9.48 -4.88
N CYS A 76 5.43 -10.46 -4.63
CA CYS A 76 5.01 -11.80 -4.28
C CYS A 76 5.90 -12.43 -3.21
N TRP A 77 5.32 -13.41 -2.52
CA TRP A 77 6.03 -14.28 -1.58
C TRP A 77 6.24 -15.67 -2.18
N GLY A 78 7.02 -16.48 -1.48
CA GLY A 78 7.31 -17.87 -1.83
C GLY A 78 8.61 -18.01 -2.62
N PRO A 79 8.68 -18.96 -3.54
CA PRO A 79 9.87 -19.10 -4.38
C PRO A 79 10.13 -17.81 -5.18
N GLU A 80 11.39 -17.34 -5.17
CA GLU A 80 11.78 -16.09 -5.83
C GLU A 80 10.93 -14.90 -5.38
N PRO A 81 10.95 -14.56 -4.07
CA PRO A 81 10.19 -13.43 -3.56
C PRO A 81 10.67 -12.14 -4.23
N THR A 82 9.74 -11.26 -4.53
CA THR A 82 10.03 -10.00 -5.22
C THR A 82 9.25 -8.87 -4.56
N GLN A 83 9.91 -7.75 -4.35
CA GLN A 83 9.29 -6.52 -3.82
C GLN A 83 9.65 -5.34 -4.73
N LEU A 84 8.65 -4.70 -5.30
CA LEU A 84 8.78 -3.60 -6.23
C LEU A 84 8.23 -2.31 -5.62
N HIS A 85 9.02 -1.25 -5.62
CA HIS A 85 8.59 0.06 -5.13
C HIS A 85 8.54 1.09 -6.26
N ASN A 86 7.46 1.86 -6.32
CA ASN A 86 7.35 3.06 -7.14
C ASN A 86 7.00 4.25 -6.24
N TYR A 87 7.88 5.25 -6.19
CA TYR A 87 7.70 6.49 -5.43
C TYR A 87 7.10 7.57 -6.32
N VAL A 88 6.02 8.17 -5.87
CA VAL A 88 5.24 9.16 -6.60
C VAL A 88 5.22 10.47 -5.84
N ALA A 89 5.32 11.58 -6.55
CA ALA A 89 5.21 12.91 -5.96
C ALA A 89 3.85 13.12 -5.29
N SER A 90 3.81 13.87 -4.19
CA SER A 90 2.56 14.14 -3.49
C SER A 90 1.52 14.85 -4.37
N ASP A 91 1.98 15.68 -5.31
CA ASP A 91 1.10 16.39 -6.27
C ASP A 91 0.44 15.43 -7.28
N ASP A 92 1.00 14.25 -7.51
CA ASP A 92 0.47 13.22 -8.40
C ASP A 92 -0.38 12.19 -7.66
N CYS A 93 -0.74 12.47 -6.41
CA CYS A 93 -1.60 11.64 -5.59
C CYS A 93 -2.93 12.34 -5.30
N SER A 94 -4.01 11.57 -5.19
CA SER A 94 -5.29 12.09 -4.70
C SER A 94 -5.96 11.11 -3.75
N PHE A 95 -6.64 11.65 -2.74
CA PHE A 95 -7.22 10.88 -1.65
C PHE A 95 -8.56 11.48 -1.23
N ASP A 96 -9.58 10.65 -1.04
CA ASP A 96 -10.85 11.08 -0.46
C ASP A 96 -10.88 10.84 1.06
N THR A 97 -11.38 11.80 1.81
CA THR A 97 -11.45 11.77 3.28
C THR A 97 -12.75 11.19 3.85
N HIS A 98 -13.68 10.80 2.99
CA HIS A 98 -15.00 10.29 3.39
C HIS A 98 -15.17 8.81 3.08
N HIS A 99 -14.52 8.31 2.03
CA HIS A 99 -14.56 6.92 1.59
C HIS A 99 -13.22 6.49 0.99
N LEU A 100 -13.03 5.21 0.77
CA LEU A 100 -11.84 4.70 0.10
C LEU A 100 -11.90 5.05 -1.40
N ASP A 101 -11.18 6.08 -1.75
CA ASP A 101 -10.87 6.47 -3.13
C ASP A 101 -9.47 7.08 -3.12
N VAL A 102 -8.50 6.30 -3.56
CA VAL A 102 -7.08 6.63 -3.54
C VAL A 102 -6.51 6.48 -4.94
N ARG A 103 -5.76 7.48 -5.36
CA ARG A 103 -4.95 7.45 -6.57
C ARG A 103 -3.51 7.81 -6.23
N ILE A 104 -2.57 6.97 -6.65
CA ILE A 104 -1.12 7.19 -6.54
C ILE A 104 -0.54 7.00 -7.93
N GLY A 105 -0.15 8.09 -8.60
CA GLY A 105 0.16 8.06 -10.03
C GLY A 105 -1.03 7.58 -10.85
N ASP A 106 -0.84 6.49 -11.60
CA ASP A 106 -1.90 5.88 -12.41
C ASP A 106 -2.65 4.75 -11.68
N ALA A 107 -2.18 4.34 -10.52
CA ALA A 107 -2.82 3.28 -9.75
C ALA A 107 -3.94 3.81 -8.87
N THR A 108 -5.02 3.03 -8.77
CA THR A 108 -6.22 3.39 -8.02
C THR A 108 -6.68 2.27 -7.11
N VAL A 109 -7.27 2.64 -5.97
CA VAL A 109 -8.00 1.70 -5.11
C VAL A 109 -9.27 2.34 -4.55
N THR A 110 -10.35 1.59 -4.62
CA THR A 110 -11.67 1.91 -4.05
C THR A 110 -12.15 0.77 -3.15
N GLU A 111 -13.36 0.89 -2.58
CA GLU A 111 -13.94 -0.17 -1.76
C GLU A 111 -14.13 -1.51 -2.49
N SER A 112 -14.26 -1.49 -3.81
CA SER A 112 -14.60 -2.66 -4.62
C SER A 112 -13.66 -2.94 -5.79
N HIS A 113 -12.66 -2.09 -6.03
CA HIS A 113 -11.77 -2.24 -7.19
C HIS A 113 -10.40 -1.67 -6.90
N LEU A 114 -9.36 -2.36 -7.37
CA LEU A 114 -7.99 -1.89 -7.37
C LEU A 114 -7.31 -2.22 -8.70
N ALA A 115 -6.65 -1.23 -9.27
CA ALA A 115 -5.92 -1.38 -10.53
C ALA A 115 -4.64 -0.55 -10.50
N GLY A 116 -3.61 -1.03 -11.19
CA GLY A 116 -2.34 -0.32 -11.26
C GLY A 116 -1.19 -1.16 -11.78
N SER A 117 -0.02 -0.57 -11.75
CA SER A 117 1.22 -1.25 -12.12
C SER A 117 2.44 -0.66 -11.43
N VAL A 118 3.44 -1.50 -11.23
CA VAL A 118 4.80 -1.11 -10.83
C VAL A 118 5.78 -1.80 -11.76
N SER A 119 6.77 -1.05 -12.24
CA SER A 119 7.85 -1.60 -13.06
C SER A 119 9.17 -0.93 -12.68
N VAL A 120 10.17 -1.72 -12.37
CA VAL A 120 11.51 -1.27 -12.01
C VAL A 120 12.51 -2.06 -12.84
N SER A 121 13.26 -1.38 -13.68
CA SER A 121 14.30 -2.04 -14.47
C SER A 121 15.52 -2.41 -13.61
N ALA A 122 16.34 -3.34 -14.08
CA ALA A 122 17.58 -3.71 -13.40
C ALA A 122 18.52 -2.50 -13.23
N ASP A 123 18.60 -1.62 -14.22
CA ASP A 123 19.42 -0.41 -14.16
C ASP A 123 18.88 0.59 -13.12
N GLN A 124 17.55 0.72 -13.03
CA GLN A 124 16.92 1.57 -12.00
C GLN A 124 17.18 1.01 -10.59
N ALA A 125 16.97 -0.28 -10.36
CA ALA A 125 17.22 -0.90 -9.07
C ALA A 125 18.71 -0.77 -8.66
N ALA A 126 19.64 -0.91 -9.59
CA ALA A 126 21.07 -0.76 -9.33
C ALA A 126 21.48 0.71 -9.07
N SER A 127 20.88 1.67 -9.78
CA SER A 127 21.22 3.10 -9.64
C SER A 127 20.51 3.79 -8.47
N HIS A 128 19.45 3.20 -7.96
CA HIS A 128 18.62 3.73 -6.87
C HIS A 128 18.48 2.74 -5.70
N PRO A 129 19.56 2.37 -5.02
CA PRO A 129 19.51 1.45 -3.89
C PRO A 129 18.63 1.97 -2.74
N GLU A 130 18.42 3.29 -2.65
CA GLU A 130 17.51 3.93 -1.70
C GLU A 130 16.04 3.60 -1.95
N TRP A 131 15.67 3.10 -3.13
CA TRP A 131 14.30 2.62 -3.37
C TRP A 131 14.03 1.30 -2.68
N MET A 132 15.05 0.55 -2.29
CA MET A 132 14.94 -0.76 -1.64
C MET A 132 14.02 -1.70 -2.45
N SER A 133 14.14 -1.65 -3.77
CA SER A 133 13.31 -2.37 -4.71
C SER A 133 14.12 -3.43 -5.45
N ASP A 134 13.52 -4.58 -5.66
CA ASP A 134 13.97 -5.51 -6.69
C ASP A 134 13.67 -4.95 -8.09
N ASN A 135 14.17 -5.61 -9.12
CA ASN A 135 13.78 -5.35 -10.50
C ASN A 135 12.67 -6.32 -10.94
N GLY A 136 11.78 -5.84 -11.78
CA GLY A 136 10.66 -6.61 -12.31
C GLY A 136 9.46 -5.74 -12.66
N SER A 137 8.34 -6.38 -12.94
CA SER A 137 7.09 -5.71 -13.22
C SER A 137 5.90 -6.46 -12.64
N MET A 138 4.92 -5.74 -12.16
CA MET A 138 3.64 -6.27 -11.74
C MET A 138 2.53 -5.29 -12.14
N SER A 139 1.46 -5.81 -12.75
CA SER A 139 0.23 -5.06 -12.96
C SER A 139 -0.97 -5.87 -12.47
N TRP A 140 -2.00 -5.18 -12.07
CA TRP A 140 -3.22 -5.79 -11.53
C TRP A 140 -4.46 -5.02 -11.95
N ASP A 141 -5.54 -5.77 -12.13
CA ASP A 141 -6.91 -5.27 -12.30
C ASP A 141 -7.84 -6.24 -11.57
N LEU A 142 -8.30 -5.83 -10.39
CA LEU A 142 -8.96 -6.71 -9.44
C LEU A 142 -10.22 -6.06 -8.89
N THR A 143 -11.32 -6.80 -8.89
CA THR A 143 -12.47 -6.48 -8.05
C THR A 143 -12.29 -7.08 -6.66
N ALA A 144 -12.81 -6.39 -5.64
CA ALA A 144 -12.73 -6.81 -4.25
C ALA A 144 -14.12 -6.80 -3.61
N LYS A 145 -14.51 -7.91 -2.99
CA LYS A 145 -15.76 -8.03 -2.25
C LYS A 145 -15.44 -8.47 -0.82
N LYS A 146 -15.52 -7.52 0.10
CA LYS A 146 -15.25 -7.75 1.52
C LYS A 146 -16.41 -8.55 2.13
N GLN A 147 -16.10 -9.69 2.73
CA GLN A 147 -17.07 -10.57 3.37
C GLN A 147 -17.16 -10.34 4.87
N LEU A 148 -16.01 -10.04 5.50
CA LEU A 148 -15.93 -9.87 6.94
C LEU A 148 -14.88 -8.79 7.25
N SER A 149 -15.25 -7.83 8.08
CA SER A 149 -14.37 -6.80 8.61
C SER A 149 -14.22 -6.93 10.12
N TYR A 150 -13.10 -6.44 10.64
CA TYR A 150 -12.85 -6.40 12.07
C TYR A 150 -12.26 -5.06 12.49
N SER A 151 -12.82 -4.45 13.52
CA SER A 151 -12.30 -3.21 14.09
C SER A 151 -11.61 -3.50 15.41
N VAL A 152 -10.32 -3.24 15.45
CA VAL A 152 -9.54 -3.31 16.69
C VAL A 152 -10.04 -2.25 17.67
N GLY A 153 -10.20 -2.61 18.94
CA GLY A 153 -10.57 -1.67 20.00
C GLY A 153 -12.07 -1.51 20.25
N TYR A 154 -12.95 -2.29 19.61
CA TYR A 154 -14.39 -2.37 19.92
C TYR A 154 -15.12 -1.02 20.03
N GLY A 155 -14.75 -0.04 19.20
CA GLY A 155 -15.35 1.29 19.23
C GLY A 155 -14.64 2.29 20.15
N ALA A 156 -13.68 1.87 20.95
CA ALA A 156 -12.86 2.77 21.78
C ALA A 156 -11.84 3.57 20.95
N ASP A 157 -11.64 3.23 19.68
CA ASP A 157 -10.73 3.91 18.76
C ASP A 157 -11.02 5.40 18.61
N ALA A 158 -12.29 5.83 18.66
CA ALA A 158 -12.65 7.24 18.63
C ALA A 158 -12.11 7.98 19.87
N LEU A 159 -12.22 7.37 21.05
CA LEU A 159 -11.65 7.92 22.30
C LEU A 159 -10.13 7.98 22.21
N PHE A 160 -9.49 6.92 21.77
CA PHE A 160 -8.03 6.86 21.66
C PHE A 160 -7.46 7.84 20.63
N ARG A 161 -8.17 8.07 19.52
CA ARG A 161 -7.82 9.14 18.57
C ARG A 161 -7.93 10.52 19.18
N THR A 162 -9.02 10.77 19.92
CA THR A 162 -9.26 12.06 20.58
C THR A 162 -8.23 12.34 21.67
N THR A 163 -7.87 11.35 22.46
CA THR A 163 -6.88 11.46 23.54
C THR A 163 -5.44 11.35 23.05
N ARG A 164 -5.21 11.02 21.77
CA ARG A 164 -3.87 10.73 21.20
C ARG A 164 -3.09 9.69 22.01
N ALA A 165 -3.80 8.71 22.57
CA ALA A 165 -3.21 7.65 23.41
C ALA A 165 -2.37 6.66 22.61
N PHE A 166 -2.60 6.57 21.30
CA PHE A 166 -1.83 5.73 20.38
C PHE A 166 -1.27 6.55 19.23
N GLN A 167 -0.08 6.14 18.75
CA GLN A 167 0.59 6.71 17.59
C GLN A 167 0.23 5.99 16.29
N MET A 168 -0.18 4.73 16.36
CA MET A 168 -0.59 3.91 15.23
C MET A 168 -1.99 3.36 15.44
N PHE A 169 -2.78 3.37 14.38
CA PHE A 169 -4.13 2.81 14.32
C PHE A 169 -4.18 1.74 13.23
N TRP A 170 -4.96 0.73 13.46
CA TRP A 170 -5.13 -0.40 12.56
C TRP A 170 -6.61 -0.76 12.41
N HIS A 171 -7.02 -1.04 11.16
CA HIS A 171 -8.37 -1.45 10.82
C HIS A 171 -8.30 -2.57 9.78
N VAL A 172 -8.84 -3.73 10.12
CA VAL A 172 -8.97 -4.84 9.18
C VAL A 172 -10.26 -4.65 8.38
N ALA A 173 -10.14 -4.03 7.22
CA ALA A 173 -11.26 -3.70 6.34
C ALA A 173 -11.87 -4.96 5.71
N GLY A 174 -11.06 -5.98 5.48
CA GLY A 174 -11.48 -7.25 4.90
C GLY A 174 -10.62 -8.41 5.37
N ILE A 175 -10.92 -8.95 6.58
CA ILE A 175 -10.23 -10.15 7.09
C ILE A 175 -10.48 -11.37 6.20
N LYS A 176 -11.61 -11.36 5.49
CA LYS A 176 -11.92 -12.24 4.37
C LYS A 176 -12.43 -11.37 3.22
N THR A 177 -11.64 -11.30 2.16
CA THR A 177 -11.99 -10.57 0.94
C THR A 177 -11.93 -11.52 -0.25
N GLU A 178 -13.01 -11.55 -1.02
CA GLU A 178 -13.06 -12.24 -2.31
C GLU A 178 -12.50 -11.30 -3.36
N TYR A 179 -11.39 -11.69 -3.99
CA TYR A 179 -10.83 -10.98 -5.14
C TYR A 179 -11.15 -11.75 -6.43
N SER A 180 -11.36 -11.01 -7.52
CA SER A 180 -11.45 -11.57 -8.87
C SER A 180 -10.82 -10.64 -9.88
N GLY A 181 -10.17 -11.22 -10.88
CA GLY A 181 -9.49 -10.49 -11.94
C GLY A 181 -8.15 -11.10 -12.32
N GLU A 182 -7.21 -10.28 -12.72
CA GLU A 182 -5.92 -10.73 -13.26
C GLU A 182 -4.75 -9.96 -12.65
N ILE A 183 -3.62 -10.67 -12.53
CA ILE A 183 -2.30 -10.09 -12.23
C ILE A 183 -1.37 -10.53 -13.35
N ASP A 184 -0.62 -9.61 -13.96
CA ASP A 184 0.57 -9.91 -14.73
C ASP A 184 1.80 -9.68 -13.84
N PHE A 185 2.64 -10.68 -13.72
CA PHE A 185 3.88 -10.61 -12.95
C PHE A 185 5.05 -11.10 -13.80
N ASN A 186 5.94 -10.18 -14.18
CA ASN A 186 7.09 -10.45 -15.07
C ASN A 186 6.69 -11.15 -16.38
N GLY A 187 5.56 -10.72 -17.00
CA GLY A 187 5.03 -11.27 -18.24
C GLY A 187 4.31 -12.62 -18.07
N ARG A 188 4.09 -13.07 -16.85
CA ARG A 188 3.27 -14.24 -16.53
C ARG A 188 1.92 -13.80 -16.00
N ARG A 189 0.85 -14.32 -16.59
CA ARG A 189 -0.52 -14.02 -16.17
C ARG A 189 -0.96 -14.97 -15.06
N PHE A 190 -1.57 -14.40 -14.04
CA PHE A 190 -2.22 -15.11 -12.94
C PHE A 190 -3.69 -14.73 -12.89
N THR A 191 -4.56 -15.71 -12.83
CA THR A 191 -5.99 -15.52 -12.61
C THR A 191 -6.28 -15.53 -11.11
N VAL A 192 -7.20 -14.66 -10.70
CA VAL A 192 -7.66 -14.55 -9.33
C VAL A 192 -9.16 -14.80 -9.31
N GLU A 193 -9.57 -15.88 -8.63
CA GLU A 193 -10.96 -16.29 -8.55
C GLU A 193 -11.40 -16.42 -7.09
N PRO A 194 -12.61 -15.93 -6.72
CA PRO A 194 -13.08 -15.89 -5.33
C PRO A 194 -13.09 -17.25 -4.63
N GLU A 195 -13.34 -18.31 -5.39
CA GLU A 195 -13.48 -19.67 -4.88
C GLU A 195 -12.15 -20.29 -4.46
N THR A 196 -11.06 -19.85 -5.07
CA THR A 196 -9.71 -20.42 -4.89
C THR A 196 -8.70 -19.45 -4.28
N SER A 197 -8.97 -18.14 -4.36
CA SER A 197 -8.11 -17.11 -3.80
C SER A 197 -8.41 -16.85 -2.32
N SER A 198 -7.38 -16.91 -1.49
CA SER A 198 -7.43 -16.34 -0.14
C SER A 198 -7.12 -14.86 -0.23
N GLY A 199 -7.99 -14.01 0.30
CA GLY A 199 -7.82 -12.57 0.22
C GLY A 199 -7.97 -11.86 1.56
N TYR A 200 -7.13 -10.85 1.78
CA TYR A 200 -7.09 -10.04 2.98
C TYR A 200 -6.86 -8.56 2.64
N GLN A 201 -7.50 -7.67 3.39
CA GLN A 201 -7.25 -6.24 3.32
C GLN A 201 -7.21 -5.63 4.70
N ASP A 202 -6.20 -4.80 4.95
CA ASP A 202 -6.18 -3.93 6.11
C ASP A 202 -5.76 -2.50 5.76
N LYS A 203 -5.79 -1.66 6.78
CA LYS A 203 -5.39 -0.27 6.74
C LYS A 203 -4.70 0.10 8.03
N ASN A 204 -3.59 0.80 7.90
CA ASN A 204 -2.90 1.43 9.03
C ASN A 204 -2.68 2.90 8.77
N TRP A 205 -2.80 3.71 9.81
CA TRP A 205 -2.46 5.13 9.76
C TRP A 205 -1.94 5.58 11.11
N GLY A 206 -1.23 6.67 11.13
CA GLY A 206 -0.72 7.20 12.40
C GLY A 206 0.22 8.37 12.25
N GLN A 207 0.80 8.72 13.39
CA GLN A 207 1.78 9.78 13.52
C GLN A 207 3.14 9.15 13.68
N ASP A 208 4.09 9.57 12.86
CA ASP A 208 5.48 9.12 12.85
C ASP A 208 5.65 7.58 12.87
N TYR A 209 6.42 7.05 11.99
CA TYR A 209 6.78 5.64 12.06
C TYR A 209 7.39 5.35 13.43
N THR A 210 6.75 4.50 14.18
CA THR A 210 7.24 4.08 15.49
C THR A 210 8.59 3.36 15.35
N ASN A 211 9.30 3.20 16.48
CA ASN A 211 10.51 2.37 16.55
C ASN A 211 10.24 0.97 15.99
N PRO A 212 11.31 0.21 15.62
CA PRO A 212 11.15 -1.10 15.01
C PRO A 212 10.13 -1.97 15.73
N TRP A 213 9.20 -2.51 14.98
CA TRP A 213 8.17 -3.42 15.46
C TRP A 213 8.15 -4.66 14.57
N VAL A 214 7.67 -5.76 15.11
CA VAL A 214 7.55 -7.04 14.39
C VAL A 214 6.06 -7.28 14.09
N TRP A 215 5.81 -7.61 12.85
CA TRP A 215 4.48 -7.96 12.36
C TRP A 215 4.29 -9.48 12.32
#